data_1524f1c41ab17e7ad209c24a0b889225
#
_entry.id   1524f1c41ab17e7ad209c24a0b889225
#
_cell.length_a   1.000
_cell.length_b   1.000
_cell.length_c   1.000
_cell.angle_alpha   90.00
_cell.angle_beta   90.00
_cell.angle_gamma   90.00
#
_symmetry.space_group_name_H-M   'P 1'
#
loop_
_entity.id
_entity.type
_entity.pdbx_description
1 polymer ?
#
loop_
_entity_poly.entity_id
_entity_poly.type
_entity_poly.pdbx_seq_one_letter_code
_entity_poly.pdbx_strand_id
1 'polypeptide(L)'
;MVSWENPSPFIFDGPVPPTKLIGRQAECDTLRNWVRAGRFTALVAPRRFGKTSLIGKLAEETERKDRIPTIVVDLYDVASLADLVIRLERAWAEHIPHRLRSTFAEVLAGAQVGVNVAGSGFTMRLAERPDTDPLPALHTLLDLPLKVAAKNSRVLVVLDEFQSLVNVAGAEAIIRSHAQHQRSSASYLFCGSEPGMVSAAFDDRGRPFYGQVQTFRLGRLDPVELSRAIVAGFALSKRDPAAVLPDLVAAAEGHPQRAMLLAHLLFSQLPAGGRATAESWRGALDAALDRIDPEARSVLDGLDIGGRKTLRAVAEYGTPISSRAGRTLDLPKTTAADAGARLFKLGIVEREEDSRRWRLVDPLLARWLRERYPTRWL
;
A
#
# COMPACT_ATOMS: atom_id res chain seq x y z
N MET A 1 23.48 -26.44 -0.14
CA MET A 1 23.87 -25.47 0.89
C MET A 1 23.79 -24.09 0.30
N VAL A 2 22.85 -23.26 0.74
CA VAL A 2 22.77 -21.85 0.33
C VAL A 2 23.88 -21.14 1.09
N SER A 3 24.88 -20.62 0.36
CA SER A 3 25.98 -19.87 0.96
C SER A 3 25.44 -18.53 1.47
N TRP A 4 25.55 -18.28 2.75
CA TRP A 4 25.15 -17.03 3.43
C TRP A 4 26.05 -15.82 3.08
N GLU A 5 26.99 -15.97 2.16
CA GLU A 5 28.06 -15.00 1.90
C GLU A 5 27.64 -13.74 1.13
N ASN A 6 26.45 -13.69 0.51
CA ASN A 6 25.92 -12.48 -0.11
C ASN A 6 24.38 -12.54 -0.18
N PRO A 7 23.66 -12.03 0.82
CA PRO A 7 22.21 -11.98 0.77
C PRO A 7 21.74 -11.13 -0.43
N SER A 8 20.66 -11.56 -1.07
CA SER A 8 20.07 -10.84 -2.19
C SER A 8 19.69 -9.40 -1.78
N PRO A 9 20.05 -8.39 -2.55
CA PRO A 9 19.69 -7.01 -2.27
C PRO A 9 18.20 -6.70 -2.53
N PHE A 10 17.46 -7.61 -3.17
CA PHE A 10 16.09 -7.42 -3.61
C PHE A 10 15.12 -7.83 -2.51
N ILE A 11 14.51 -6.85 -1.86
CA ILE A 11 13.52 -7.02 -0.78
C ILE A 11 12.13 -7.11 -1.42
N PHE A 12 11.40 -8.20 -1.19
CA PHE A 12 10.07 -8.46 -1.76
C PHE A 12 9.02 -8.87 -0.71
N ASP A 13 9.41 -9.14 0.52
CA ASP A 13 8.58 -9.70 1.59
C ASP A 13 8.16 -8.68 2.67
N GLY A 14 8.51 -7.40 2.46
CA GLY A 14 8.16 -6.35 3.40
C GLY A 14 8.38 -4.94 2.85
N PRO A 15 8.11 -3.91 3.66
CA PRO A 15 8.43 -2.53 3.33
C PRO A 15 9.93 -2.34 3.16
N VAL A 16 10.32 -1.57 2.16
CA VAL A 16 11.74 -1.25 1.93
C VAL A 16 12.12 0.06 2.62
N PRO A 17 13.35 0.16 3.14
CA PRO A 17 13.86 1.42 3.68
C PRO A 17 13.80 2.54 2.64
N PRO A 18 13.59 3.80 3.04
CA PRO A 18 13.51 4.96 2.14
C PRO A 18 14.66 5.07 1.14
N THR A 19 15.87 4.70 1.56
CA THR A 19 17.10 4.71 0.74
C THR A 19 17.12 3.63 -0.35
N LYS A 20 16.30 2.59 -0.23
CA LYS A 20 16.19 1.48 -1.19
C LYS A 20 14.91 1.53 -2.02
N LEU A 21 14.08 2.56 -1.84
CA LEU A 21 12.85 2.72 -2.61
C LEU A 21 13.19 3.06 -4.08
N ILE A 22 12.77 2.19 -4.98
CA ILE A 22 13.02 2.33 -6.42
C ILE A 22 12.03 3.32 -7.00
N GLY A 23 12.55 4.32 -7.73
CA GLY A 23 11.72 5.37 -8.29
C GLY A 23 10.97 6.16 -7.21
N ARG A 24 9.78 6.61 -7.52
CA ARG A 24 8.87 7.28 -6.57
C ARG A 24 9.34 8.65 -6.07
N GLN A 25 10.40 9.24 -6.64
CA GLN A 25 10.81 10.57 -6.21
C GLN A 25 9.79 11.64 -6.61
N ALA A 26 9.26 11.57 -7.83
CA ALA A 26 8.26 12.50 -8.32
C ALA A 26 6.94 12.42 -7.51
N GLU A 27 6.52 11.19 -7.17
CA GLU A 27 5.34 10.95 -6.32
C GLU A 27 5.57 11.48 -4.90
N CYS A 28 6.75 11.23 -4.32
CA CYS A 28 7.12 11.74 -3.01
C CYS A 28 7.13 13.27 -2.99
N ASP A 29 7.72 13.92 -4.00
CA ASP A 29 7.78 15.37 -4.10
C ASP A 29 6.38 15.99 -4.27
N THR A 30 5.51 15.36 -5.07
CA THR A 30 4.12 15.77 -5.24
C THR A 30 3.36 15.70 -3.91
N LEU A 31 3.41 14.55 -3.23
CA LEU A 31 2.75 14.36 -1.94
C LEU A 31 3.30 15.33 -0.88
N ARG A 32 4.62 15.53 -0.85
CA ARG A 32 5.26 16.49 0.06
C ARG A 32 4.75 17.92 -0.17
N ASN A 33 4.59 18.34 -1.42
CA ASN A 33 4.02 19.65 -1.75
C ASN A 33 2.57 19.78 -1.28
N TRP A 34 1.77 18.72 -1.40
CA TRP A 34 0.40 18.69 -0.91
C TRP A 34 0.33 18.72 0.61
N VAL A 35 1.23 18.02 1.29
CA VAL A 35 1.38 18.08 2.76
C VAL A 35 1.70 19.50 3.20
N ARG A 36 2.66 20.17 2.56
CA ARG A 36 3.00 21.57 2.84
C ARG A 36 1.84 22.53 2.63
N ALA A 37 0.98 22.23 1.66
CA ALA A 37 -0.23 23.01 1.38
C ALA A 37 -1.41 22.69 2.32
N GLY A 38 -1.27 21.75 3.28
CA GLY A 38 -2.34 21.35 4.20
C GLY A 38 -3.50 20.63 3.51
N ARG A 39 -3.24 19.94 2.40
CA ARG A 39 -4.27 19.22 1.67
C ARG A 39 -4.64 17.92 2.35
N PHE A 40 -5.90 17.56 2.24
CA PHE A 40 -6.36 16.21 2.52
C PHE A 40 -6.14 15.36 1.28
N THR A 41 -5.44 14.27 1.44
CA THR A 41 -5.01 13.43 0.32
C THR A 41 -5.42 11.98 0.56
N ALA A 42 -6.00 11.33 -0.46
CA ALA A 42 -6.19 9.89 -0.49
C ALA A 42 -5.08 9.25 -1.34
N LEU A 43 -4.20 8.48 -0.71
CA LEU A 43 -3.20 7.67 -1.39
C LEU A 43 -3.77 6.29 -1.67
N VAL A 44 -4.11 6.06 -2.92
CA VAL A 44 -4.75 4.83 -3.39
C VAL A 44 -3.75 4.00 -4.16
N ALA A 45 -3.55 2.76 -3.74
CA ALA A 45 -2.67 1.83 -4.43
C ALA A 45 -3.15 0.39 -4.25
N PRO A 46 -3.00 -0.48 -5.25
CA PRO A 46 -3.17 -1.90 -5.05
C PRO A 46 -2.20 -2.43 -3.97
N ARG A 47 -2.51 -3.59 -3.41
CA ARG A 47 -1.61 -4.26 -2.47
C ARG A 47 -0.23 -4.48 -3.10
N ARG A 48 0.84 -4.33 -2.31
CA ARG A 48 2.24 -4.57 -2.74
C ARG A 48 2.80 -3.60 -3.78
N PHE A 49 2.16 -2.44 -3.99
CA PHE A 49 2.66 -1.38 -4.87
C PHE A 49 3.66 -0.43 -4.19
N GLY A 50 4.05 -0.72 -2.94
CA GLY A 50 5.03 0.07 -2.20
C GLY A 50 4.44 1.28 -1.49
N LYS A 51 3.12 1.30 -1.20
CA LYS A 51 2.43 2.36 -0.45
C LYS A 51 3.13 2.66 0.88
N THR A 52 3.32 1.65 1.74
CA THR A 52 3.97 1.81 3.05
C THR A 52 5.42 2.31 2.94
N SER A 53 6.16 1.84 1.92
CA SER A 53 7.53 2.32 1.66
C SER A 53 7.55 3.78 1.21
N LEU A 54 6.59 4.21 0.40
CA LEU A 54 6.44 5.60 -0.01
C LEU A 54 6.05 6.50 1.17
N ILE A 55 5.15 6.04 2.05
CA ILE A 55 4.81 6.73 3.29
C ILE A 55 6.05 6.92 4.16
N GLY A 56 6.86 5.88 4.34
CA GLY A 56 8.12 5.96 5.10
C GLY A 56 9.09 6.99 4.51
N LYS A 57 9.24 7.01 3.17
CA LYS A 57 10.05 8.03 2.49
C LYS A 57 9.49 9.44 2.65
N LEU A 58 8.18 9.59 2.49
CA LEU A 58 7.50 10.88 2.68
C LEU A 58 7.69 11.40 4.10
N ALA A 59 7.53 10.53 5.11
CA ALA A 59 7.73 10.88 6.51
C ALA A 59 9.16 11.36 6.79
N GLU A 60 10.17 10.63 6.31
CA GLU A 60 11.57 11.05 6.45
C GLU A 60 11.85 12.39 5.76
N GLU A 61 11.34 12.58 4.54
CA GLU A 61 11.58 13.80 3.78
C GLU A 61 10.86 15.03 4.35
N THR A 62 9.61 14.88 4.81
CA THR A 62 8.85 15.97 5.44
C THR A 62 9.46 16.39 6.77
N GLU A 63 9.90 15.44 7.59
CA GLU A 63 10.59 15.77 8.85
C GLU A 63 11.94 16.45 8.58
N ARG A 64 12.76 15.91 7.69
CA ARG A 64 14.11 16.40 7.43
C ARG A 64 14.13 17.75 6.72
N LYS A 65 13.29 17.94 5.69
CA LYS A 65 13.32 19.12 4.82
C LYS A 65 12.37 20.24 5.29
N ASP A 66 11.22 19.87 5.87
CA ASP A 66 10.15 20.81 6.22
C ASP A 66 9.90 20.92 7.73
N ARG A 67 10.53 20.07 8.53
CA ARG A 67 10.31 19.93 9.98
C ARG A 67 8.84 19.61 10.33
N ILE A 68 8.16 18.91 9.43
CA ILE A 68 6.79 18.42 9.60
C ILE A 68 6.86 17.00 10.17
N PRO A 69 6.52 16.79 11.44
CA PRO A 69 6.48 15.45 12.02
C PRO A 69 5.34 14.64 11.39
N THR A 70 5.57 13.33 11.26
CA THR A 70 4.58 12.41 10.70
C THR A 70 4.13 11.42 11.76
N ILE A 71 2.82 11.31 11.94
CA ILE A 71 2.18 10.33 12.81
C ILE A 71 1.48 9.31 11.92
N VAL A 72 1.90 8.05 11.99
CA VAL A 72 1.32 6.96 11.17
C VAL A 72 0.44 6.10 12.06
N VAL A 73 -0.84 6.05 11.77
CA VAL A 73 -1.85 5.25 12.46
C VAL A 73 -2.23 4.07 11.56
N ASP A 74 -1.91 2.86 11.98
CA ASP A 74 -2.36 1.64 11.32
C ASP A 74 -3.78 1.31 11.78
N LEU A 75 -4.72 1.35 10.84
CA LEU A 75 -6.14 1.08 11.06
C LEU A 75 -6.56 -0.33 10.61
N TYR A 76 -5.59 -1.19 10.27
CA TYR A 76 -5.90 -2.54 9.81
C TYR A 76 -6.80 -3.28 10.82
N ASP A 77 -7.98 -3.72 10.36
CA ASP A 77 -8.96 -4.48 11.15
C ASP A 77 -9.41 -3.80 12.46
N VAL A 78 -9.47 -2.45 12.46
CA VAL A 78 -10.00 -1.72 13.62
C VAL A 78 -11.47 -2.08 13.85
N ALA A 79 -11.78 -2.50 15.09
CA ALA A 79 -13.09 -3.09 15.42
C ALA A 79 -14.05 -2.13 16.15
N SER A 80 -13.53 -1.07 16.82
CA SER A 80 -14.34 -0.18 17.64
C SER A 80 -13.69 1.20 17.83
N LEU A 81 -14.44 2.17 18.39
CA LEU A 81 -13.89 3.46 18.80
C LEU A 81 -12.81 3.32 19.89
N ALA A 82 -12.97 2.34 20.78
CA ALA A 82 -11.96 2.07 21.82
C ALA A 82 -10.64 1.54 21.19
N ASP A 83 -10.73 0.64 20.20
CA ASP A 83 -9.56 0.18 19.46
C ASP A 83 -8.91 1.33 18.67
N LEU A 84 -9.70 2.20 18.05
CA LEU A 84 -9.18 3.40 17.37
C LEU A 84 -8.41 4.30 18.34
N VAL A 85 -8.90 4.51 19.55
CA VAL A 85 -8.20 5.27 20.60
C VAL A 85 -6.84 4.65 20.90
N ILE A 86 -6.79 3.34 21.15
CA ILE A 86 -5.53 2.62 21.45
C ILE A 86 -4.51 2.78 20.31
N ARG A 87 -4.96 2.68 19.06
CA ARG A 87 -4.09 2.85 17.88
C ARG A 87 -3.57 4.27 17.73
N LEU A 88 -4.42 5.27 17.97
CA LEU A 88 -4.00 6.67 17.97
C LEU A 88 -2.99 6.95 19.09
N GLU A 89 -3.23 6.45 20.31
CA GLU A 89 -2.29 6.59 21.43
C GLU A 89 -0.92 6.01 21.08
N ARG A 90 -0.91 4.78 20.58
CA ARG A 90 0.31 4.10 20.18
C ARG A 90 1.05 4.87 19.09
N ALA A 91 0.33 5.31 18.05
CA ALA A 91 0.92 6.07 16.96
C ALA A 91 1.55 7.37 17.42
N TRP A 92 0.87 8.12 18.29
CA TRP A 92 1.42 9.34 18.88
C TRP A 92 2.64 9.06 19.75
N ALA A 93 2.61 8.01 20.59
CA ALA A 93 3.73 7.64 21.45
C ALA A 93 4.98 7.25 20.65
N GLU A 94 4.80 6.48 19.55
CA GLU A 94 5.89 5.96 18.73
C GLU A 94 6.50 7.03 17.81
N HIS A 95 5.69 7.92 17.24
CA HIS A 95 6.13 8.80 16.15
C HIS A 95 6.35 10.25 16.56
N ILE A 96 6.00 10.65 17.80
CA ILE A 96 6.21 12.03 18.22
C ILE A 96 7.69 12.37 18.33
N PRO A 97 8.19 13.42 17.65
CA PRO A 97 9.57 13.83 17.77
C PRO A 97 9.97 14.17 19.21
N HIS A 98 11.20 13.84 19.58
CA HIS A 98 11.70 14.06 20.94
C HIS A 98 11.52 15.51 21.40
N ARG A 99 11.69 16.49 20.49
CA ARG A 99 11.49 17.92 20.77
C ARG A 99 10.05 18.33 21.14
N LEU A 100 9.06 17.49 20.82
CA LEU A 100 7.64 17.76 21.08
C LEU A 100 7.09 16.94 22.26
N ARG A 101 7.87 16.05 22.85
CA ARG A 101 7.42 15.15 23.92
C ARG A 101 6.97 15.89 25.18
N SER A 102 7.65 16.97 25.57
CA SER A 102 7.26 17.77 26.74
C SER A 102 5.90 18.45 26.53
N THR A 103 5.73 19.13 25.38
CA THR A 103 4.45 19.77 25.02
C THR A 103 3.33 18.74 24.94
N PHE A 104 3.62 17.58 24.40
CA PHE A 104 2.67 16.47 24.30
C PHE A 104 2.26 15.94 25.70
N ALA A 105 3.23 15.73 26.59
CA ALA A 105 2.97 15.28 27.95
C ALA A 105 2.12 16.31 28.76
N GLU A 106 2.39 17.60 28.60
CA GLU A 106 1.60 18.67 29.23
C GLU A 106 0.15 18.69 28.75
N VAL A 107 -0.06 18.52 27.43
CA VAL A 107 -1.40 18.46 26.83
C VAL A 107 -2.20 17.26 27.35
N LEU A 108 -1.55 16.10 27.47
CA LEU A 108 -2.20 14.89 27.95
C LEU A 108 -2.48 14.92 29.45
N ALA A 109 -1.58 15.48 30.26
CA ALA A 109 -1.79 15.65 31.69
C ALA A 109 -3.04 16.50 31.97
N GLY A 110 -3.28 17.55 31.15
CA GLY A 110 -4.49 18.36 31.26
C GLY A 110 -5.79 17.63 30.84
N ALA A 111 -5.69 16.54 30.10
CA ALA A 111 -6.82 15.77 29.61
C ALA A 111 -7.15 14.50 30.43
N GLN A 112 -6.57 14.33 31.62
CA GLN A 112 -6.69 13.15 32.49
C GLN A 112 -6.23 11.83 31.83
N VAL A 113 -5.37 11.90 30.83
CA VAL A 113 -4.73 10.76 30.19
C VAL A 113 -3.45 10.43 30.95
N GLY A 114 -3.36 9.23 31.51
CA GLY A 114 -2.18 8.79 32.23
C GLY A 114 -0.97 8.67 31.30
N VAL A 115 0.07 9.43 31.56
CA VAL A 115 1.34 9.38 30.81
C VAL A 115 2.40 8.81 31.73
N ASN A 116 2.97 7.67 31.35
CA ASN A 116 4.16 7.12 32.02
C ASN A 116 5.39 7.34 31.12
N VAL A 117 6.34 8.13 31.63
CA VAL A 117 7.65 8.30 31.00
C VAL A 117 8.64 7.43 31.78
N ALA A 118 9.01 6.27 31.24
CA ALA A 118 9.99 5.39 31.84
C ALA A 118 11.23 5.29 30.92
N GLY A 119 12.36 5.86 31.38
CA GLY A 119 13.64 5.79 30.68
C GLY A 119 13.62 6.43 29.29
N SER A 120 14.14 5.76 28.27
CA SER A 120 14.11 6.18 26.86
C SER A 120 12.78 5.88 26.16
N GLY A 121 11.82 5.23 26.82
CA GLY A 121 10.52 4.82 26.30
C GLY A 121 9.41 5.75 26.78
N PHE A 122 8.56 6.17 25.86
CA PHE A 122 7.33 6.90 26.14
C PHE A 122 6.17 5.90 26.01
N THR A 123 5.51 5.58 27.10
CA THR A 123 4.30 4.76 27.10
C THR A 123 3.11 5.61 27.52
N MET A 124 2.10 5.63 26.69
CA MET A 124 0.84 6.28 26.93
C MET A 124 -0.18 5.21 27.28
N ARG A 125 -0.88 5.35 28.39
CA ARG A 125 -2.01 4.51 28.73
C ARG A 125 -3.15 5.42 29.16
N LEU A 126 -4.26 5.35 28.46
CA LEU A 126 -5.52 5.72 29.10
C LEU A 126 -5.72 4.80 30.30
N ALA A 127 -6.17 5.38 31.40
CA ALA A 127 -6.47 4.58 32.59
C ALA A 127 -7.41 3.41 32.18
N GLU A 128 -6.92 2.18 32.33
CA GLU A 128 -7.66 0.96 32.06
C GLU A 128 -8.95 0.95 32.91
N ARG A 129 -10.05 1.42 32.34
CA ARG A 129 -11.38 1.15 32.85
C ARG A 129 -12.19 0.53 31.72
N PRO A 130 -12.60 -0.74 31.85
CA PRO A 130 -13.36 -1.46 30.82
C PRO A 130 -14.67 -0.78 30.41
N ASP A 131 -15.20 0.12 31.26
CA ASP A 131 -16.51 0.76 31.11
C ASP A 131 -16.45 2.26 30.80
N THR A 132 -15.30 2.81 30.37
CA THR A 132 -15.19 4.25 30.11
C THR A 132 -15.54 4.55 28.65
N ASP A 133 -16.43 5.52 28.42
CA ASP A 133 -16.74 6.05 27.09
C ASP A 133 -15.43 6.46 26.37
N PRO A 134 -15.11 5.89 25.20
CA PRO A 134 -13.88 6.22 24.46
C PRO A 134 -13.92 7.62 23.80
N LEU A 135 -15.08 8.26 23.69
CA LEU A 135 -15.24 9.51 22.95
C LEU A 135 -14.39 10.66 23.48
N PRO A 136 -14.33 10.97 24.80
CA PRO A 136 -13.50 12.06 25.32
C PRO A 136 -12.02 11.90 24.98
N ALA A 137 -11.52 10.66 25.08
CA ALA A 137 -10.16 10.33 24.73
C ALA A 137 -9.89 10.47 23.23
N LEU A 138 -10.81 9.97 22.40
CA LEU A 138 -10.74 10.09 20.95
C LEU A 138 -10.69 11.58 20.54
N HIS A 139 -11.56 12.41 21.06
CA HIS A 139 -11.54 13.86 20.79
C HIS A 139 -10.22 14.51 21.21
N THR A 140 -9.69 14.17 22.38
CA THR A 140 -8.40 14.69 22.85
C THR A 140 -7.25 14.32 21.91
N LEU A 141 -7.19 13.05 21.46
CA LEU A 141 -6.14 12.56 20.57
C LEU A 141 -6.24 13.16 19.17
N LEU A 142 -7.46 13.37 18.68
CA LEU A 142 -7.69 14.01 17.38
C LEU A 142 -7.40 15.53 17.43
N ASP A 143 -7.43 16.18 18.59
CA ASP A 143 -7.04 17.58 18.76
C ASP A 143 -5.53 17.81 18.95
N LEU A 144 -4.75 16.76 19.14
CA LEU A 144 -3.30 16.88 19.33
C LEU A 144 -2.58 17.64 18.20
N PRO A 145 -2.93 17.49 16.92
CA PRO A 145 -2.30 18.29 15.87
C PRO A 145 -2.40 19.80 16.09
N LEU A 146 -3.54 20.30 16.60
CA LEU A 146 -3.71 21.71 16.93
C LEU A 146 -2.80 22.19 18.06
N LYS A 147 -2.57 21.31 19.03
CA LYS A 147 -1.84 21.63 20.27
C LYS A 147 -0.33 21.49 20.11
N VAL A 148 0.10 20.55 19.25
CA VAL A 148 1.50 20.19 19.03
C VAL A 148 2.13 20.99 17.87
N ALA A 149 1.33 21.42 16.90
CA ALA A 149 1.85 22.22 15.79
C ALA A 149 2.37 23.56 16.29
N ALA A 150 3.65 23.85 16.06
CA ALA A 150 4.23 25.15 16.30
C ALA A 150 3.61 26.20 15.36
N LYS A 151 3.71 27.48 15.71
CA LYS A 151 3.27 28.58 14.86
C LYS A 151 3.92 28.45 13.47
N ASN A 152 3.11 28.42 12.42
CA ASN A 152 3.51 28.21 11.03
C ASN A 152 4.11 26.80 10.71
N SER A 153 3.88 25.81 11.57
CA SER A 153 4.21 24.41 11.34
C SER A 153 2.94 23.57 11.27
N ARG A 154 3.07 22.33 10.85
CA ARG A 154 1.96 21.37 10.84
C ARG A 154 2.44 19.97 11.17
N VAL A 155 1.50 19.06 11.35
CA VAL A 155 1.72 17.63 11.54
C VAL A 155 1.14 16.90 10.34
N LEU A 156 1.84 15.92 9.80
CA LEU A 156 1.28 14.97 8.85
C LEU A 156 0.67 13.80 9.63
N VAL A 157 -0.62 13.62 9.50
CA VAL A 157 -1.35 12.47 10.06
C VAL A 157 -1.65 11.50 8.92
N VAL A 158 -1.06 10.32 8.98
CA VAL A 158 -1.29 9.22 8.04
C VAL A 158 -2.25 8.23 8.68
N LEU A 159 -3.37 7.98 8.03
CA LEU A 159 -4.36 6.98 8.43
C LEU A 159 -4.26 5.83 7.41
N ASP A 160 -3.44 4.80 7.74
CA ASP A 160 -3.23 3.66 6.85
C ASP A 160 -4.36 2.64 7.01
N GLU A 161 -4.73 1.95 5.93
CA GLU A 161 -5.88 1.05 5.81
C GLU A 161 -7.20 1.72 6.23
N PHE A 162 -7.40 2.98 5.80
CA PHE A 162 -8.54 3.84 6.15
C PHE A 162 -9.91 3.20 5.89
N GLN A 163 -10.02 2.30 4.90
CA GLN A 163 -11.25 1.58 4.61
C GLN A 163 -11.77 0.74 5.81
N SER A 164 -10.91 0.36 6.75
CA SER A 164 -11.33 -0.39 7.94
C SER A 164 -12.28 0.42 8.84
N LEU A 165 -12.22 1.74 8.79
CA LEU A 165 -13.12 2.62 9.57
C LEU A 165 -14.57 2.56 9.12
N VAL A 166 -14.86 2.10 7.90
CA VAL A 166 -16.24 1.94 7.41
C VAL A 166 -17.07 1.05 8.34
N ASN A 167 -16.42 0.10 9.02
CA ASN A 167 -17.06 -0.83 9.95
C ASN A 167 -17.22 -0.27 11.37
N VAL A 168 -16.67 0.92 11.67
CA VAL A 168 -16.71 1.56 12.99
C VAL A 168 -17.69 2.72 12.96
N ALA A 169 -18.87 2.52 13.54
CA ALA A 169 -19.94 3.50 13.51
C ALA A 169 -19.48 4.88 14.03
N GLY A 170 -19.69 5.92 13.22
CA GLY A 170 -19.37 7.31 13.56
C GLY A 170 -17.90 7.72 13.44
N ALA A 171 -16.95 6.78 13.30
CA ALA A 171 -15.52 7.09 13.30
C ALA A 171 -15.13 8.08 12.19
N GLU A 172 -15.57 7.87 10.95
CA GLU A 172 -15.28 8.77 9.82
C GLU A 172 -15.81 10.19 10.07
N ALA A 173 -17.02 10.30 10.60
CA ALA A 173 -17.65 11.59 10.89
C ALA A 173 -16.90 12.37 11.99
N ILE A 174 -16.48 11.65 13.04
CA ILE A 174 -15.70 12.22 14.15
C ILE A 174 -14.36 12.73 13.62
N ILE A 175 -13.60 11.89 12.89
CA ILE A 175 -12.30 12.29 12.31
C ILE A 175 -12.47 13.49 11.41
N ARG A 176 -13.49 13.51 10.53
CA ARG A 176 -13.76 14.64 9.66
C ARG A 176 -14.04 15.91 10.44
N SER A 177 -14.86 15.83 11.50
CA SER A 177 -15.21 16.98 12.34
C SER A 177 -13.98 17.67 12.90
N HIS A 178 -12.96 16.91 13.34
CA HIS A 178 -11.69 17.46 13.80
C HIS A 178 -10.82 17.97 12.64
N ALA A 179 -10.62 17.13 11.62
CA ALA A 179 -9.72 17.42 10.51
C ALA A 179 -10.08 18.73 9.76
N GLN A 180 -11.38 19.00 9.56
CA GLN A 180 -11.83 20.21 8.84
C GLN A 180 -11.38 21.51 9.49
N HIS A 181 -11.20 21.53 10.82
CA HIS A 181 -10.76 22.70 11.59
C HIS A 181 -9.23 22.78 11.75
N GLN A 182 -8.50 21.80 11.25
CA GLN A 182 -7.06 21.64 11.46
C GLN A 182 -6.20 21.93 10.23
N ARG A 183 -6.76 22.46 9.15
CA ARG A 183 -6.04 22.67 7.87
C ARG A 183 -4.79 23.55 7.98
N SER A 184 -4.71 24.42 8.98
CA SER A 184 -3.51 25.22 9.27
C SER A 184 -2.45 24.43 10.05
N SER A 185 -2.85 23.44 10.84
CA SER A 185 -2.00 22.72 11.80
C SER A 185 -1.76 21.26 11.42
N ALA A 186 -2.55 20.69 10.52
CA ALA A 186 -2.41 19.31 10.07
C ALA A 186 -2.64 19.15 8.57
N SER A 187 -1.99 18.13 8.00
CA SER A 187 -2.33 17.54 6.73
C SER A 187 -2.68 16.08 6.96
N TYR A 188 -3.72 15.60 6.30
CA TYR A 188 -4.19 14.24 6.45
C TYR A 188 -3.93 13.43 5.17
N LEU A 189 -3.29 12.28 5.32
CA LEU A 189 -3.06 11.32 4.26
C LEU A 189 -3.85 10.03 4.59
N PHE A 190 -4.94 9.83 3.89
CA PHE A 190 -5.77 8.63 3.98
C PHE A 190 -5.22 7.58 3.02
N CYS A 191 -4.82 6.43 3.53
CA CYS A 191 -4.21 5.39 2.72
C CYS A 191 -5.08 4.13 2.72
N GLY A 192 -5.13 3.43 1.60
CA GLY A 192 -5.86 2.18 1.49
C GLY A 192 -5.31 1.27 0.41
N SER A 193 -5.43 -0.04 0.65
CA SER A 193 -4.97 -1.09 -0.26
C SER A 193 -6.04 -1.56 -1.24
N GLU A 194 -7.30 -1.18 -1.03
CA GLU A 194 -8.43 -1.54 -1.90
C GLU A 194 -8.94 -0.32 -2.64
N PRO A 195 -8.49 -0.09 -3.89
CA PRO A 195 -8.79 1.14 -4.63
C PRO A 195 -10.29 1.45 -4.73
N GLY A 196 -11.13 0.42 -4.91
CA GLY A 196 -12.57 0.59 -5.02
C GLY A 196 -13.24 1.05 -3.73
N MET A 197 -12.80 0.53 -2.58
CA MET A 197 -13.36 0.91 -1.28
C MET A 197 -12.90 2.30 -0.85
N VAL A 198 -11.64 2.65 -1.09
CA VAL A 198 -11.12 3.99 -0.78
C VAL A 198 -11.80 5.05 -1.65
N SER A 199 -11.96 4.77 -2.97
CA SER A 199 -12.69 5.68 -3.84
C SER A 199 -14.15 5.86 -3.39
N ALA A 200 -14.83 4.81 -2.96
CA ALA A 200 -16.20 4.90 -2.45
C ALA A 200 -16.31 5.75 -1.18
N ALA A 201 -15.29 5.75 -0.31
CA ALA A 201 -15.26 6.57 0.90
C ALA A 201 -15.16 8.08 0.60
N PHE A 202 -14.57 8.48 -0.53
CA PHE A 202 -14.32 9.88 -0.87
C PHE A 202 -15.17 10.41 -2.04
N ASP A 203 -15.65 9.54 -2.91
CA ASP A 203 -16.41 9.90 -4.13
C ASP A 203 -17.93 9.77 -3.92
N ASP A 204 -18.39 9.09 -2.86
CA ASP A 204 -19.80 8.96 -2.51
C ASP A 204 -20.32 10.21 -1.79
N ARG A 205 -21.38 10.83 -2.34
CA ARG A 205 -22.03 12.03 -1.78
C ARG A 205 -22.54 11.87 -0.36
N GLY A 206 -22.86 10.65 0.08
CA GLY A 206 -23.31 10.35 1.43
C GLY A 206 -22.19 10.25 2.46
N ARG A 207 -20.93 10.29 2.04
CA ARG A 207 -19.78 10.10 2.93
C ARG A 207 -19.24 11.41 3.52
N PRO A 208 -18.70 11.37 4.74
CA PRO A 208 -18.22 12.56 5.43
C PRO A 208 -17.15 13.35 4.67
N PHE A 209 -16.26 12.69 3.93
CA PHE A 209 -15.13 13.32 3.22
C PHE A 209 -15.41 13.64 1.75
N TYR A 210 -16.65 13.49 1.27
CA TYR A 210 -16.99 13.74 -0.13
C TYR A 210 -16.52 15.12 -0.60
N GLY A 211 -15.81 15.14 -1.74
CA GLY A 211 -15.33 16.37 -2.39
C GLY A 211 -14.25 17.17 -1.63
N GLN A 212 -13.73 16.66 -0.51
CA GLN A 212 -12.74 17.36 0.32
C GLN A 212 -11.32 16.79 0.19
N VAL A 213 -11.19 15.63 -0.42
CA VAL A 213 -9.94 14.85 -0.48
C VAL A 213 -9.43 14.80 -1.91
N GLN A 214 -8.16 15.10 -2.10
CA GLN A 214 -7.49 14.96 -3.39
C GLN A 214 -6.92 13.55 -3.53
N THR A 215 -7.36 12.82 -4.55
CA THR A 215 -6.90 11.44 -4.78
C THR A 215 -5.55 11.45 -5.49
N PHE A 216 -4.60 10.69 -4.93
CA PHE A 216 -3.34 10.36 -5.55
C PHE A 216 -3.28 8.85 -5.80
N ARG A 217 -3.20 8.45 -7.07
CA ARG A 217 -3.10 7.04 -7.45
C ARG A 217 -1.65 6.65 -7.64
N LEU A 218 -1.18 5.66 -6.86
CA LEU A 218 0.16 5.12 -7.01
C LEU A 218 0.12 4.01 -8.07
N GLY A 219 0.71 4.31 -9.23
CA GLY A 219 0.76 3.41 -10.37
C GLY A 219 1.92 2.40 -10.32
N ARG A 220 2.15 1.75 -11.45
CA ARG A 220 3.27 0.83 -11.68
C ARG A 220 4.59 1.60 -11.72
N LEU A 221 5.70 0.92 -11.48
CA LEU A 221 7.05 1.51 -11.64
C LEU A 221 7.38 1.73 -13.10
N ASP A 222 8.09 2.80 -13.37
CA ASP A 222 8.67 3.06 -14.68
C ASP A 222 9.67 1.96 -15.06
N PRO A 223 9.56 1.37 -16.27
CA PRO A 223 10.44 0.27 -16.69
C PRO A 223 11.94 0.65 -16.73
N VAL A 224 12.26 1.90 -17.01
CA VAL A 224 13.66 2.36 -17.08
C VAL A 224 14.25 2.46 -15.68
N GLU A 225 13.49 3.02 -14.73
CA GLU A 225 13.93 3.11 -13.34
C GLU A 225 14.03 1.73 -12.69
N LEU A 226 13.08 0.84 -12.99
CA LEU A 226 13.11 -0.54 -12.56
C LEU A 226 14.34 -1.28 -13.09
N SER A 227 14.65 -1.13 -14.38
CA SER A 227 15.84 -1.72 -15.02
C SER A 227 17.12 -1.24 -14.35
N ARG A 228 17.26 0.06 -14.14
CA ARG A 228 18.45 0.65 -13.46
C ARG A 228 18.64 0.07 -12.07
N ALA A 229 17.56 -0.02 -11.29
CA ALA A 229 17.61 -0.55 -9.93
C ALA A 229 18.00 -2.03 -9.90
N ILE A 230 17.45 -2.84 -10.80
CA ILE A 230 17.80 -4.26 -10.93
C ILE A 230 19.28 -4.41 -11.29
N VAL A 231 19.77 -3.71 -12.31
CA VAL A 231 21.20 -3.76 -12.71
C VAL A 231 22.10 -3.35 -11.55
N ALA A 232 21.79 -2.26 -10.86
CA ALA A 232 22.54 -1.81 -9.69
C ALA A 232 22.59 -2.85 -8.58
N GLY A 233 21.46 -3.53 -8.30
CA GLY A 233 21.39 -4.60 -7.30
C GLY A 233 22.28 -5.79 -7.66
N PHE A 234 22.26 -6.25 -8.91
CA PHE A 234 23.12 -7.33 -9.38
C PHE A 234 24.61 -6.97 -9.33
N ALA A 235 24.94 -5.72 -9.66
CA ALA A 235 26.33 -5.24 -9.68
C ALA A 235 26.99 -5.27 -8.29
N LEU A 236 26.23 -5.19 -7.17
CA LEU A 236 26.76 -5.27 -5.82
C LEU A 236 27.58 -6.55 -5.55
N SER A 237 27.29 -7.61 -6.27
CA SER A 237 28.02 -8.89 -6.18
C SER A 237 28.67 -9.30 -7.51
N LYS A 238 28.90 -8.36 -8.39
CA LYS A 238 29.46 -8.56 -9.74
C LYS A 238 28.63 -9.53 -10.61
N ARG A 239 27.35 -9.74 -10.30
CA ARG A 239 26.43 -10.53 -11.13
C ARG A 239 25.89 -9.64 -12.27
N ASP A 240 25.51 -10.28 -13.39
CA ASP A 240 25.02 -9.58 -14.58
C ASP A 240 23.68 -10.16 -15.06
N PRO A 241 22.56 -9.40 -14.99
CA PRO A 241 21.28 -9.83 -15.51
C PRO A 241 21.07 -9.49 -16.99
N ALA A 242 22.06 -8.86 -17.67
CA ALA A 242 21.87 -8.13 -18.93
C ALA A 242 21.13 -8.91 -20.02
N ALA A 243 21.42 -10.22 -20.19
CA ALA A 243 20.78 -11.02 -21.22
C ALA A 243 19.28 -11.23 -21.03
N VAL A 244 18.79 -11.20 -19.78
CA VAL A 244 17.39 -11.51 -19.43
C VAL A 244 16.65 -10.35 -18.76
N LEU A 245 17.32 -9.21 -18.60
CA LEU A 245 16.73 -8.03 -17.99
C LEU A 245 15.43 -7.57 -18.68
N PRO A 246 15.35 -7.50 -20.03
CA PRO A 246 14.12 -7.15 -20.73
C PRO A 246 12.95 -8.09 -20.41
N ASP A 247 13.23 -9.40 -20.34
CA ASP A 247 12.22 -10.43 -20.05
C ASP A 247 11.72 -10.32 -18.61
N LEU A 248 12.62 -10.05 -17.65
CA LEU A 248 12.28 -9.83 -16.25
C LEU A 248 11.39 -8.60 -16.08
N VAL A 249 11.77 -7.47 -16.70
CA VAL A 249 11.02 -6.22 -16.63
C VAL A 249 9.65 -6.37 -17.28
N ALA A 250 9.58 -7.05 -18.43
CA ALA A 250 8.33 -7.37 -19.11
C ALA A 250 7.42 -8.27 -18.27
N ALA A 251 7.97 -9.33 -17.63
CA ALA A 251 7.21 -10.22 -16.77
C ALA A 251 6.70 -9.55 -15.50
N ALA A 252 7.43 -8.57 -14.98
CA ALA A 252 7.03 -7.80 -13.80
C ALA A 252 5.97 -6.75 -14.11
N GLU A 253 5.84 -6.31 -15.36
CA GLU A 253 4.90 -5.25 -15.80
C GLU A 253 4.93 -4.01 -14.89
N GLY A 254 6.06 -3.65 -14.30
CA GLY A 254 6.20 -2.54 -13.36
C GLY A 254 5.59 -2.79 -11.97
N HIS A 255 5.13 -4.01 -11.65
CA HIS A 255 4.65 -4.36 -10.32
C HIS A 255 5.83 -4.46 -9.34
N PRO A 256 5.93 -3.59 -8.31
CA PRO A 256 7.17 -3.46 -7.52
C PRO A 256 7.58 -4.77 -6.82
N GLN A 257 6.65 -5.39 -6.11
CA GLN A 257 6.94 -6.59 -5.33
C GLN A 257 7.27 -7.79 -6.25
N ARG A 258 6.57 -7.95 -7.39
CA ARG A 258 6.83 -9.04 -8.34
C ARG A 258 8.16 -8.86 -9.06
N ALA A 259 8.54 -7.63 -9.38
CA ALA A 259 9.86 -7.32 -9.93
C ALA A 259 10.98 -7.69 -8.95
N MET A 260 10.84 -7.35 -7.68
CA MET A 260 11.82 -7.71 -6.65
C MET A 260 11.87 -9.21 -6.40
N LEU A 261 10.73 -9.90 -6.41
CA LEU A 261 10.66 -11.35 -6.29
C LEU A 261 11.41 -12.06 -7.44
N LEU A 262 11.12 -11.65 -8.68
CA LEU A 262 11.78 -12.21 -9.86
C LEU A 262 13.29 -11.93 -9.84
N ALA A 263 13.69 -10.70 -9.51
CA ALA A 263 15.09 -10.33 -9.39
C ALA A 263 15.80 -11.10 -8.27
N HIS A 264 15.14 -11.32 -7.12
CA HIS A 264 15.65 -12.12 -6.01
C HIS A 264 15.89 -13.58 -6.42
N LEU A 265 14.91 -14.19 -7.08
CA LEU A 265 15.00 -15.60 -7.49
C LEU A 265 16.09 -15.80 -8.56
N LEU A 266 16.18 -14.91 -9.53
CA LEU A 266 17.25 -14.94 -10.53
C LEU A 266 18.62 -14.73 -9.88
N PHE A 267 18.75 -13.73 -9.00
CA PHE A 267 19.99 -13.45 -8.27
C PHE A 267 20.47 -14.67 -7.48
N SER A 268 19.56 -15.38 -6.82
CA SER A 268 19.88 -16.53 -5.97
C SER A 268 20.35 -17.77 -6.76
N GLN A 269 20.03 -17.84 -8.05
CA GLN A 269 20.48 -18.94 -8.92
C GLN A 269 21.86 -18.69 -9.55
N LEU A 270 22.35 -17.45 -9.50
CA LEU A 270 23.63 -17.10 -10.10
C LEU A 270 24.77 -17.18 -9.06
N PRO A 271 25.91 -17.77 -9.40
CA PRO A 271 27.11 -17.65 -8.58
C PRO A 271 27.62 -16.18 -8.56
N ALA A 272 28.45 -15.83 -7.60
CA ALA A 272 29.12 -14.53 -7.59
C ALA A 272 29.92 -14.33 -8.89
N GLY A 273 29.77 -13.18 -9.53
CA GLY A 273 30.35 -12.90 -10.85
C GLY A 273 29.64 -13.59 -12.02
N GLY A 274 28.56 -14.33 -11.76
CA GLY A 274 27.81 -15.05 -12.79
C GLY A 274 26.97 -14.14 -13.67
N ARG A 275 26.74 -14.60 -14.90
CA ARG A 275 25.85 -13.94 -15.87
C ARG A 275 24.56 -14.73 -16.06
N ALA A 276 23.45 -14.02 -16.11
CA ALA A 276 22.15 -14.65 -16.33
C ALA A 276 22.03 -15.22 -17.76
N THR A 277 21.38 -16.36 -17.87
CA THR A 277 21.08 -17.07 -19.11
C THR A 277 19.58 -17.28 -19.25
N ALA A 278 19.12 -17.66 -20.44
CA ALA A 278 17.71 -18.02 -20.66
C ALA A 278 17.27 -19.20 -19.78
N GLU A 279 18.19 -20.09 -19.41
CA GLU A 279 17.92 -21.23 -18.52
C GLU A 279 17.72 -20.75 -17.07
N SER A 280 18.64 -19.94 -16.54
CA SER A 280 18.50 -19.35 -15.20
C SER A 280 17.24 -18.47 -15.08
N TRP A 281 16.87 -17.78 -16.16
CA TRP A 281 15.62 -17.03 -16.21
C TRP A 281 14.38 -17.93 -16.13
N ARG A 282 14.34 -19.02 -16.92
CA ARG A 282 13.23 -19.98 -16.84
C ARG A 282 13.10 -20.56 -15.44
N GLY A 283 14.21 -20.99 -14.84
CA GLY A 283 14.22 -21.52 -13.47
C GLY A 283 13.73 -20.48 -12.43
N ALA A 284 14.12 -19.21 -12.55
CA ALA A 284 13.65 -18.16 -11.67
C ALA A 284 12.14 -17.88 -11.83
N LEU A 285 11.66 -17.90 -13.07
CA LEU A 285 10.25 -17.71 -13.37
C LEU A 285 9.38 -18.87 -12.87
N ASP A 286 9.81 -20.11 -13.10
CA ASP A 286 9.13 -21.31 -12.57
C ASP A 286 9.06 -21.28 -11.04
N ALA A 287 10.17 -20.95 -10.36
CA ALA A 287 10.20 -20.80 -8.92
C ALA A 287 9.27 -19.68 -8.43
N ALA A 288 9.13 -18.59 -9.20
CA ALA A 288 8.18 -17.52 -8.88
C ALA A 288 6.73 -17.98 -9.01
N LEU A 289 6.38 -18.73 -10.05
CA LEU A 289 5.05 -19.29 -10.25
C LEU A 289 4.70 -20.33 -9.19
N ASP A 290 5.64 -21.17 -8.78
CA ASP A 290 5.46 -22.12 -7.68
C ASP A 290 5.23 -21.39 -6.35
N ARG A 291 5.98 -20.33 -6.10
CA ARG A 291 5.83 -19.53 -4.87
C ARG A 291 4.48 -18.84 -4.74
N ILE A 292 3.89 -18.40 -5.85
CA ILE A 292 2.58 -17.75 -5.83
C ILE A 292 1.41 -18.74 -5.94
N ASP A 293 1.63 -20.02 -6.22
CA ASP A 293 0.57 -21.02 -6.42
C ASP A 293 -0.47 -21.05 -5.29
N PRO A 294 -0.09 -21.08 -3.99
CA PRO A 294 -1.07 -21.05 -2.91
C PRO A 294 -1.93 -19.77 -2.90
N GLU A 295 -1.32 -18.63 -3.17
CA GLU A 295 -2.02 -17.34 -3.25
C GLU A 295 -2.96 -17.31 -4.46
N ALA A 296 -2.49 -17.76 -5.61
CA ALA A 296 -3.28 -17.83 -6.83
C ALA A 296 -4.53 -18.73 -6.68
N ARG A 297 -4.37 -19.89 -6.03
CA ARG A 297 -5.50 -20.78 -5.70
C ARG A 297 -6.47 -20.12 -4.75
N SER A 298 -5.99 -19.47 -3.68
CA SER A 298 -6.83 -18.76 -2.72
C SER A 298 -7.68 -17.66 -3.38
N VAL A 299 -7.10 -16.92 -4.35
CA VAL A 299 -7.87 -15.93 -5.15
C VAL A 299 -8.99 -16.62 -5.92
N LEU A 300 -8.72 -17.76 -6.57
CA LEU A 300 -9.74 -18.51 -7.34
C LEU A 300 -10.81 -19.09 -6.43
N ASP A 301 -10.44 -19.63 -5.27
CA ASP A 301 -11.37 -20.25 -4.32
C ASP A 301 -12.37 -19.22 -3.75
N GLY A 302 -11.95 -17.96 -3.63
CA GLY A 302 -12.82 -16.85 -3.29
C GLY A 302 -13.77 -16.38 -4.39
N LEU A 303 -13.70 -16.95 -5.60
CA LEU A 303 -14.51 -16.56 -6.76
C LEU A 303 -15.50 -17.66 -7.16
N ASP A 304 -16.70 -17.26 -7.54
CA ASP A 304 -17.64 -18.11 -8.23
C ASP A 304 -17.17 -18.46 -9.67
N ILE A 305 -17.83 -19.37 -10.32
CA ILE A 305 -17.47 -19.83 -11.68
C ILE A 305 -17.44 -18.65 -12.67
N GLY A 306 -18.39 -17.74 -12.60
CA GLY A 306 -18.43 -16.53 -13.44
C GLY A 306 -17.22 -15.63 -13.22
N GLY A 307 -16.84 -15.43 -11.96
CA GLY A 307 -15.64 -14.68 -11.56
C GLY A 307 -14.35 -15.31 -12.07
N ARG A 308 -14.18 -16.63 -11.92
CA ARG A 308 -13.01 -17.37 -12.42
C ARG A 308 -12.88 -17.27 -13.93
N LYS A 309 -13.98 -17.49 -14.68
CA LYS A 309 -14.02 -17.36 -16.13
C LYS A 309 -13.71 -15.92 -16.58
N THR A 310 -14.24 -14.93 -15.89
CA THR A 310 -13.98 -13.51 -16.17
C THR A 310 -12.52 -13.14 -15.90
N LEU A 311 -11.96 -13.59 -14.79
CA LEU A 311 -10.54 -13.38 -14.48
C LEU A 311 -9.63 -13.98 -15.56
N ARG A 312 -9.97 -15.19 -16.04
CA ARG A 312 -9.28 -15.84 -17.17
C ARG A 312 -9.41 -15.04 -18.46
N ALA A 313 -10.62 -14.52 -18.75
CA ALA A 313 -10.85 -13.69 -19.92
C ALA A 313 -9.98 -12.43 -19.92
N VAL A 314 -9.85 -11.77 -18.77
CA VAL A 314 -8.96 -10.62 -18.64
C VAL A 314 -7.50 -11.03 -18.82
N ALA A 315 -7.06 -12.15 -18.23
CA ALA A 315 -5.69 -12.64 -18.36
C ALA A 315 -5.31 -12.97 -19.82
N GLU A 316 -6.22 -13.52 -20.61
CA GLU A 316 -5.95 -13.94 -21.98
C GLU A 316 -6.21 -12.89 -23.04
N TYR A 317 -7.30 -12.13 -22.86
CA TYR A 317 -7.82 -11.23 -23.91
C TYR A 317 -7.73 -9.74 -23.55
N GLY A 318 -7.31 -9.41 -22.34
CA GLY A 318 -7.22 -8.02 -21.87
C GLY A 318 -8.59 -7.32 -21.74
N THR A 319 -9.66 -8.11 -21.58
CA THR A 319 -11.02 -7.58 -21.40
C THR A 319 -11.92 -8.65 -20.78
N PRO A 320 -12.83 -8.28 -19.84
CA PRO A 320 -13.82 -9.22 -19.33
C PRO A 320 -14.85 -9.61 -20.40
N ILE A 321 -15.13 -8.71 -21.35
CA ILE A 321 -16.19 -8.89 -22.36
C ILE A 321 -15.56 -8.97 -23.75
N SER A 322 -15.56 -10.15 -24.34
CA SER A 322 -15.21 -10.36 -25.74
C SER A 322 -16.02 -11.52 -26.34
N SER A 323 -16.26 -11.45 -27.65
CA SER A 323 -16.92 -12.56 -28.36
C SER A 323 -16.12 -13.83 -28.32
N ARG A 324 -14.78 -13.74 -28.22
CA ARG A 324 -13.88 -14.88 -28.10
C ARG A 324 -13.98 -15.50 -26.72
N ALA A 325 -13.93 -14.70 -25.64
CA ALA A 325 -14.12 -15.19 -24.27
C ALA A 325 -15.49 -15.85 -24.09
N GLY A 326 -16.55 -15.25 -24.64
CA GLY A 326 -17.90 -15.81 -24.59
C GLY A 326 -17.98 -17.21 -25.17
N ARG A 327 -17.33 -17.46 -26.32
CA ARG A 327 -17.33 -18.80 -26.95
C ARG A 327 -16.37 -19.77 -26.29
N THR A 328 -15.17 -19.33 -25.94
CA THR A 328 -14.11 -20.24 -25.44
C THR A 328 -14.33 -20.65 -23.99
N LEU A 329 -14.90 -19.74 -23.18
CA LEU A 329 -15.09 -19.94 -21.75
C LEU A 329 -16.57 -20.17 -21.37
N ASP A 330 -17.46 -20.18 -22.36
CA ASP A 330 -18.91 -20.21 -22.10
C ASP A 330 -19.31 -19.14 -21.06
N LEU A 331 -18.95 -17.87 -21.35
CA LEU A 331 -19.10 -16.75 -20.44
C LEU A 331 -20.11 -15.72 -21.00
N PRO A 332 -21.34 -15.67 -20.45
CA PRO A 332 -22.33 -14.67 -20.86
C PRO A 332 -21.84 -13.24 -20.61
N LYS A 333 -22.20 -12.31 -21.49
CA LYS A 333 -21.76 -10.89 -21.41
C LYS A 333 -22.19 -10.22 -20.11
N THR A 334 -23.39 -10.49 -19.64
CA THR A 334 -23.91 -9.95 -18.36
C THR A 334 -23.07 -10.44 -17.17
N THR A 335 -22.85 -11.76 -17.09
CA THR A 335 -21.98 -12.37 -16.06
C THR A 335 -20.57 -11.77 -16.11
N ALA A 336 -20.00 -11.59 -17.31
CA ALA A 336 -18.68 -11.00 -17.48
C ALA A 336 -18.62 -9.53 -17.01
N ALA A 337 -19.68 -8.75 -17.27
CA ALA A 337 -19.76 -7.36 -16.83
C ALA A 337 -19.82 -7.25 -15.30
N ASP A 338 -20.72 -8.00 -14.67
CA ASP A 338 -20.92 -7.98 -13.22
C ASP A 338 -19.70 -8.52 -12.46
N ALA A 339 -19.14 -9.64 -12.93
CA ALA A 339 -17.93 -10.20 -12.36
C ALA A 339 -16.72 -9.27 -12.58
N GLY A 340 -16.61 -8.64 -13.75
CA GLY A 340 -15.56 -7.66 -14.03
C GLY A 340 -15.62 -6.46 -13.07
N ALA A 341 -16.82 -5.91 -12.86
CA ALA A 341 -17.01 -4.82 -11.90
C ALA A 341 -16.64 -5.24 -10.45
N ARG A 342 -17.01 -6.45 -10.04
CA ARG A 342 -16.65 -7.01 -8.74
C ARG A 342 -15.14 -7.22 -8.59
N LEU A 343 -14.48 -7.82 -9.59
CA LEU A 343 -13.03 -8.02 -9.60
C LEU A 343 -12.25 -6.68 -9.56
N PHE A 344 -12.76 -5.66 -10.24
CA PHE A 344 -12.20 -4.31 -10.18
C PHE A 344 -12.34 -3.70 -8.78
N LYS A 345 -13.52 -3.82 -8.17
CA LYS A 345 -13.77 -3.34 -6.79
C LYS A 345 -12.89 -4.03 -5.77
N LEU A 346 -12.59 -5.33 -5.97
CA LEU A 346 -11.67 -6.11 -5.13
C LEU A 346 -10.20 -5.79 -5.41
N GLY A 347 -9.86 -4.95 -6.39
CA GLY A 347 -8.49 -4.65 -6.76
C GLY A 347 -7.71 -5.82 -7.36
N ILE A 348 -8.41 -6.83 -7.91
CA ILE A 348 -7.79 -8.00 -8.57
C ILE A 348 -7.45 -7.66 -10.02
N VAL A 349 -8.28 -6.84 -10.67
CA VAL A 349 -8.05 -6.32 -12.00
C VAL A 349 -8.06 -4.80 -12.00
N GLU A 350 -7.37 -4.21 -12.96
CA GLU A 350 -7.31 -2.76 -13.18
C GLU A 350 -7.55 -2.43 -14.65
N ARG A 351 -7.88 -1.17 -14.92
CA ARG A 351 -7.94 -0.62 -16.28
C ARG A 351 -6.65 0.13 -16.56
N GLU A 352 -6.10 -0.06 -17.74
CA GLU A 352 -4.99 0.78 -18.21
C GLU A 352 -5.49 2.20 -18.45
N GLU A 353 -4.73 3.20 -18.00
CA GLU A 353 -5.17 4.61 -18.01
C GLU A 353 -5.47 5.14 -19.42
N ASP A 354 -4.66 4.77 -20.41
CA ASP A 354 -4.74 5.26 -21.80
C ASP A 354 -5.47 4.31 -22.76
N SER A 355 -6.01 3.22 -22.26
CA SER A 355 -6.66 2.21 -23.09
C SER A 355 -7.94 1.67 -22.45
N ARG A 356 -8.79 1.04 -23.30
CA ARG A 356 -9.94 0.28 -22.79
C ARG A 356 -9.56 -1.13 -22.31
N ARG A 357 -8.26 -1.41 -22.21
CA ARG A 357 -7.75 -2.72 -21.79
C ARG A 357 -7.84 -2.90 -20.30
N TRP A 358 -8.13 -4.12 -19.94
CA TRP A 358 -8.08 -4.59 -18.58
C TRP A 358 -6.88 -5.50 -18.42
N ARG A 359 -6.28 -5.46 -17.24
CA ARG A 359 -5.22 -6.40 -16.87
C ARG A 359 -5.38 -6.83 -15.42
N LEU A 360 -4.77 -7.94 -15.06
CA LEU A 360 -4.63 -8.30 -13.66
C LEU A 360 -3.65 -7.34 -12.99
N VAL A 361 -3.95 -6.96 -11.75
CA VAL A 361 -3.04 -6.17 -10.92
C VAL A 361 -1.72 -6.93 -10.72
N ASP A 362 -1.82 -8.23 -10.45
CA ASP A 362 -0.67 -9.12 -10.33
C ASP A 362 -0.33 -9.80 -11.67
N PRO A 363 0.81 -9.44 -12.30
CA PRO A 363 1.20 -10.01 -13.58
C PRO A 363 1.59 -11.49 -13.48
N LEU A 364 2.12 -11.95 -12.33
CA LEU A 364 2.43 -13.35 -12.13
C LEU A 364 1.17 -14.19 -11.97
N LEU A 365 0.10 -13.69 -11.35
CA LEU A 365 -1.20 -14.35 -11.33
C LEU A 365 -1.76 -14.50 -12.76
N ALA A 366 -1.65 -13.45 -13.59
CA ALA A 366 -2.06 -13.53 -14.99
C ALA A 366 -1.29 -14.64 -15.75
N ARG A 367 0.01 -14.72 -15.52
CA ARG A 367 0.87 -15.74 -16.12
C ARG A 367 0.56 -17.14 -15.59
N TRP A 368 0.41 -17.28 -14.28
CA TRP A 368 0.04 -18.53 -13.63
C TRP A 368 -1.30 -19.08 -14.17
N LEU A 369 -2.30 -18.23 -14.34
CA LEU A 369 -3.58 -18.60 -14.96
C LEU A 369 -3.36 -19.18 -16.35
N ARG A 370 -2.53 -18.57 -17.17
CA ARG A 370 -2.28 -19.02 -18.56
C ARG A 370 -1.48 -20.33 -18.62
N GLU A 371 -0.48 -20.51 -17.74
CA GLU A 371 0.49 -21.60 -17.84
C GLU A 371 0.18 -22.80 -16.93
N ARG A 372 -0.39 -22.56 -15.74
CA ARG A 372 -0.55 -23.59 -14.69
C ARG A 372 -2.01 -23.96 -14.40
N TYR A 373 -2.98 -23.17 -14.86
CA TYR A 373 -4.39 -23.42 -14.59
C TYR A 373 -5.17 -23.65 -15.90
N PRO A 374 -5.31 -24.88 -16.36
CA PRO A 374 -5.96 -25.19 -17.64
C PRO A 374 -7.45 -24.84 -17.62
N THR A 375 -7.98 -24.38 -18.77
CA THR A 375 -9.38 -23.96 -18.92
C THR A 375 -10.40 -25.04 -18.58
N ARG A 376 -10.02 -26.32 -18.65
CA ARG A 376 -10.90 -27.44 -18.24
C ARG A 376 -11.22 -27.47 -16.74
N TRP A 377 -10.56 -26.68 -15.93
CA TRP A 377 -10.81 -26.55 -14.49
C TRP A 377 -11.67 -25.31 -14.15
N LEU A 378 -12.06 -24.56 -15.16
CA LEU A 378 -13.02 -23.46 -15.06
C LEU A 378 -14.42 -24.01 -15.30
#